data_789171a001e7731b9628b61de7e6ede4
#
_entry.id   789171a001e7731b9628b61de7e6ede4
#
_cell.length_a   1.000
_cell.length_b   1.000
_cell.length_c   1.000
_cell.angle_alpha   90.00
_cell.angle_beta   90.00
_cell.angle_gamma   90.00
#
_symmetry.space_group_name_H-M   'P 1'
#
loop_
_entity.id
_entity.type
_entity.pdbx_description
1 polymer ?
#
loop_
_entity_poly.entity_id
_entity_poly.type
_entity_poly.pdbx_seq_one_letter_code
_entity_poly.pdbx_strand_id
1 'polypeptide(L)'
;MTGAAALLSLGHEIVWAHFVVFLRASPVMSLFPGFGENSVPVRVKLGLAMALTLIVTPAIRPYIGAPPDFAALIPLILIEAGIGLFIGIGLRLFLLALQTAGSIAAQATSLSQILGSAGTTPMPAMGHVLVIAALALAMLLGLHVRMAEMFIRTYGVFPIGALPDAAAVADWGIAQVGAAFALAFRLAAPFLIVSVLYNLTLGIINRAMPQLMVVFVGAPAISAAGLLGLMLLSPVMLSVWIRALETFVANPFGG
;
A
#
# COMPACT_ATOMS: atom_id res chain seq x y z
N MET A 1 1.80 17.14 48.34
CA MET A 1 0.74 16.75 47.38
C MET A 1 0.14 15.44 47.85
N THR A 2 -1.18 15.35 47.99
CA THR A 2 -1.85 14.12 48.40
C THR A 2 -1.65 13.03 47.34
N GLY A 3 -1.48 11.77 47.73
CA GLY A 3 -1.26 10.66 46.76
C GLY A 3 -2.31 10.58 45.63
N ALA A 4 -3.55 11.03 45.90
CA ALA A 4 -4.59 11.13 44.92
C ALA A 4 -4.27 12.14 43.78
N ALA A 5 -3.70 13.30 44.07
CA ALA A 5 -3.31 14.29 43.06
C ALA A 5 -2.17 13.77 42.18
N ALA A 6 -1.21 13.02 42.75
CA ALA A 6 -0.13 12.39 41.99
C ALA A 6 -0.64 11.27 41.06
N LEU A 7 -1.63 10.48 41.49
CA LEU A 7 -2.26 9.45 40.67
C LEU A 7 -3.07 10.07 39.50
N LEU A 8 -3.78 11.16 39.76
CA LEU A 8 -4.53 11.88 38.73
C LEU A 8 -3.61 12.51 37.66
N SER A 9 -2.50 13.12 38.07
CA SER A 9 -1.53 13.68 37.13
C SER A 9 -0.87 12.59 36.28
N LEU A 10 -0.54 11.46 36.88
CA LEU A 10 0.05 10.32 36.18
C LEU A 10 -0.95 9.70 35.17
N GLY A 11 -2.22 9.58 35.56
CA GLY A 11 -3.29 9.16 34.66
C GLY A 11 -3.49 10.10 33.46
N HIS A 12 -3.46 11.41 33.71
CA HIS A 12 -3.57 12.42 32.67
C HIS A 12 -2.41 12.34 31.66
N GLU A 13 -1.16 12.21 32.13
CA GLU A 13 0.01 12.06 31.25
C GLU A 13 -0.05 10.79 30.40
N ILE A 14 -0.50 9.67 30.97
CA ILE A 14 -0.64 8.41 30.24
C ILE A 14 -1.69 8.55 29.13
N VAL A 15 -2.86 9.08 29.46
CA VAL A 15 -3.94 9.28 28.47
C VAL A 15 -3.51 10.23 27.36
N TRP A 16 -2.83 11.33 27.72
CA TRP A 16 -2.30 12.29 26.77
C TRP A 16 -1.30 11.66 25.81
N ALA A 17 -0.34 10.88 26.33
CA ALA A 17 0.65 10.21 25.50
C ALA A 17 0.01 9.26 24.48
N HIS A 18 -0.96 8.45 24.92
CA HIS A 18 -1.66 7.55 24.01
C HIS A 18 -2.52 8.32 22.99
N PHE A 19 -3.14 9.42 23.39
CA PHE A 19 -3.92 10.24 22.48
C PHE A 19 -3.07 10.80 21.34
N VAL A 20 -1.91 11.38 21.64
CA VAL A 20 -0.99 11.93 20.62
C VAL A 20 -0.53 10.86 19.64
N VAL A 21 -0.14 9.68 20.14
CA VAL A 21 0.28 8.57 19.26
C VAL A 21 -0.89 8.06 18.43
N PHE A 22 -2.07 7.98 19.00
CA PHE A 22 -3.27 7.53 18.29
C PHE A 22 -3.65 8.44 17.11
N LEU A 23 -3.43 9.75 17.21
CA LEU A 23 -3.68 10.70 16.12
C LEU A 23 -2.90 10.34 14.85
N ARG A 24 -1.65 9.90 14.99
CA ARG A 24 -0.81 9.47 13.86
C ARG A 24 -1.07 8.00 13.48
N ALA A 25 -1.29 7.13 14.46
CA ALA A 25 -1.49 5.70 14.23
C ALA A 25 -2.80 5.39 13.49
N SER A 26 -3.87 6.12 13.79
CA SER A 26 -5.20 5.87 13.24
C SER A 26 -5.26 6.01 11.70
N PRO A 27 -4.76 7.09 11.07
CA PRO A 27 -4.72 7.20 9.61
C PRO A 27 -3.77 6.17 8.96
N VAL A 28 -2.62 5.86 9.60
CA VAL A 28 -1.72 4.82 9.11
C VAL A 28 -2.45 3.49 9.03
N MET A 29 -3.12 3.06 10.11
CA MET A 29 -3.83 1.78 10.14
C MET A 29 -5.02 1.73 9.20
N SER A 30 -5.66 2.87 8.92
CA SER A 30 -6.78 2.93 7.97
C SER A 30 -6.36 2.65 6.52
N LEU A 31 -5.09 2.89 6.18
CA LEU A 31 -4.51 2.69 4.84
C LEU A 31 -3.54 1.50 4.79
N PHE A 32 -3.24 0.90 5.93
CA PHE A 32 -2.26 -0.18 6.03
C PHE A 32 -2.60 -1.38 5.15
N PRO A 33 -1.65 -1.93 4.39
CA PRO A 33 -1.82 -3.13 3.59
C PRO A 33 -2.40 -4.31 4.39
N GLY A 34 -3.55 -4.81 3.96
CA GLY A 34 -4.26 -5.91 4.61
C GLY A 34 -5.28 -5.46 5.67
N PHE A 35 -4.91 -4.57 6.56
CA PHE A 35 -5.84 -4.10 7.61
C PHE A 35 -6.68 -2.90 7.15
N GLY A 36 -6.16 -2.06 6.25
CA GLY A 36 -6.86 -0.92 5.67
C GLY A 36 -7.84 -1.27 4.55
N GLU A 37 -8.03 -2.55 4.19
CA GLU A 37 -8.92 -2.95 3.11
C GLU A 37 -10.40 -2.63 3.41
N ASN A 38 -11.18 -2.41 2.33
CA ASN A 38 -12.62 -2.09 2.46
C ASN A 38 -13.43 -3.23 3.08
N SER A 39 -12.93 -4.47 2.99
CA SER A 39 -13.52 -5.65 3.61
C SER A 39 -13.37 -5.68 5.13
N VAL A 40 -12.45 -4.89 5.70
CA VAL A 40 -12.21 -4.84 7.14
C VAL A 40 -13.12 -3.79 7.78
N PRO A 41 -13.99 -4.18 8.73
CA PRO A 41 -14.87 -3.23 9.43
C PRO A 41 -14.10 -2.13 10.15
N VAL A 42 -14.64 -0.91 10.15
CA VAL A 42 -14.01 0.26 10.80
C VAL A 42 -13.68 0.01 12.28
N ARG A 43 -14.53 -0.75 12.99
CA ARG A 43 -14.31 -1.10 14.40
C ARG A 43 -13.03 -1.92 14.60
N VAL A 44 -12.71 -2.82 13.66
CA VAL A 44 -11.48 -3.62 13.68
C VAL A 44 -10.27 -2.73 13.41
N LYS A 45 -10.36 -1.82 12.43
CA LYS A 45 -9.29 -0.84 12.13
C LYS A 45 -9.00 0.04 13.35
N LEU A 46 -10.05 0.49 14.04
CA LEU A 46 -9.91 1.27 15.27
C LEU A 46 -9.20 0.45 16.37
N GLY A 47 -9.61 -0.81 16.59
CA GLY A 47 -8.96 -1.69 17.55
C GLY A 47 -7.48 -1.92 17.26
N LEU A 48 -7.13 -2.11 15.98
CA LEU A 48 -5.75 -2.25 15.54
C LEU A 48 -4.93 -0.95 15.71
N ALA A 49 -5.54 0.21 15.44
CA ALA A 49 -4.91 1.51 15.70
C ALA A 49 -4.64 1.71 17.19
N MET A 50 -5.57 1.31 18.05
CA MET A 50 -5.37 1.34 19.51
C MET A 50 -4.27 0.36 19.94
N ALA A 51 -4.24 -0.86 19.40
CA ALA A 51 -3.20 -1.84 19.71
C ALA A 51 -1.81 -1.32 19.31
N LEU A 52 -1.67 -0.75 18.10
CA LEU A 52 -0.43 -0.12 17.66
C LEU A 52 -0.04 1.04 18.59
N THR A 53 -1.00 1.87 18.98
CA THR A 53 -0.79 2.97 19.91
C THR A 53 -0.22 2.46 21.25
N LEU A 54 -0.81 1.41 21.82
CA LEU A 54 -0.35 0.83 23.10
C LEU A 54 1.09 0.29 22.99
N ILE A 55 1.45 -0.32 21.85
CA ILE A 55 2.79 -0.87 21.61
C ILE A 55 3.83 0.25 21.43
N VAL A 56 3.48 1.31 20.70
CA VAL A 56 4.41 2.37 20.30
C VAL A 56 4.60 3.42 21.41
N THR A 57 3.54 3.77 22.16
CA THR A 57 3.58 4.85 23.15
C THR A 57 4.73 4.73 24.15
N PRO A 58 5.06 3.55 24.73
CA PRO A 58 6.16 3.43 25.67
C PRO A 58 7.52 3.83 25.05
N ALA A 59 7.74 3.50 23.78
CA ALA A 59 8.99 3.77 23.09
C ALA A 59 9.21 5.27 22.77
N ILE A 60 8.11 6.01 22.55
CA ILE A 60 8.18 7.43 22.18
C ILE A 60 7.82 8.38 23.31
N ARG A 61 7.43 7.87 24.48
CA ARG A 61 7.07 8.68 25.64
C ARG A 61 8.08 9.78 25.98
N PRO A 62 9.42 9.58 25.88
CA PRO A 62 10.38 10.64 26.15
C PRO A 62 10.29 11.84 25.21
N TYR A 63 9.68 11.69 24.05
CA TYR A 63 9.52 12.74 23.03
C TYR A 63 8.18 13.48 23.13
N ILE A 64 7.28 13.05 24.02
CA ILE A 64 5.95 13.64 24.20
C ILE A 64 6.03 14.72 25.28
N GLY A 65 5.78 15.96 24.86
CA GLY A 65 5.70 17.12 25.78
C GLY A 65 4.38 17.15 26.56
N ALA A 66 4.29 18.15 27.43
CA ALA A 66 3.06 18.45 28.16
C ALA A 66 1.91 18.82 27.16
N PRO A 67 0.64 18.60 27.54
CA PRO A 67 -0.50 19.00 26.73
C PRO A 67 -0.41 20.50 26.41
N PRO A 68 -0.57 20.89 25.14
CA PRO A 68 -0.59 22.30 24.74
C PRO A 68 -1.92 22.97 25.16
N ASP A 69 -1.96 24.28 25.07
CA ASP A 69 -3.20 25.04 25.22
C ASP A 69 -4.23 24.62 24.17
N PHE A 70 -5.51 24.85 24.47
CA PHE A 70 -6.63 24.43 23.60
C PHE A 70 -6.50 24.97 22.17
N ALA A 71 -5.97 26.18 21.99
CA ALA A 71 -5.76 26.79 20.68
C ALA A 71 -4.70 26.03 19.83
N ALA A 72 -3.69 25.46 20.46
CA ALA A 72 -2.64 24.68 19.79
C ALA A 72 -3.00 23.19 19.59
N LEU A 73 -4.08 22.72 20.22
CA LEU A 73 -4.53 21.34 20.11
C LEU A 73 -5.03 21.01 18.69
N ILE A 74 -5.78 21.93 18.05
CA ILE A 74 -6.33 21.74 16.71
C ILE A 74 -5.20 21.59 15.66
N PRO A 75 -4.22 22.49 15.59
CA PRO A 75 -3.04 22.29 14.72
C PRO A 75 -2.33 20.97 14.98
N LEU A 76 -2.10 20.59 16.23
CA LEU A 76 -1.47 19.33 16.58
C LEU A 76 -2.23 18.12 16.00
N ILE A 77 -3.55 18.08 16.16
CA ILE A 77 -4.39 17.01 15.61
C ILE A 77 -4.24 16.92 14.10
N LEU A 78 -4.31 18.05 13.40
CA LEU A 78 -4.22 18.09 11.94
C LEU A 78 -2.84 17.67 11.44
N ILE A 79 -1.77 18.10 12.10
CA ILE A 79 -0.39 17.75 11.76
C ILE A 79 -0.17 16.25 11.95
N GLU A 80 -0.50 15.72 13.12
CA GLU A 80 -0.29 14.29 13.43
C GLU A 80 -1.12 13.39 12.51
N ALA A 81 -2.40 13.72 12.29
CA ALA A 81 -3.25 12.98 11.37
C ALA A 81 -2.75 13.09 9.92
N GLY A 82 -2.27 14.26 9.50
CA GLY A 82 -1.69 14.49 8.19
C GLY A 82 -0.42 13.65 7.96
N ILE A 83 0.50 13.63 8.93
CA ILE A 83 1.71 12.79 8.88
C ILE A 83 1.32 11.31 8.80
N GLY A 84 0.36 10.88 9.62
CA GLY A 84 -0.14 9.50 9.60
C GLY A 84 -0.76 9.13 8.25
N LEU A 85 -1.55 10.02 7.66
CA LEU A 85 -2.14 9.84 6.33
C LEU A 85 -1.05 9.74 5.25
N PHE A 86 -0.05 10.60 5.29
CA PHE A 86 1.07 10.63 4.37
C PHE A 86 1.85 9.29 4.38
N ILE A 87 2.19 8.78 5.56
CA ILE A 87 2.85 7.47 5.73
C ILE A 87 1.94 6.35 5.22
N GLY A 88 0.65 6.38 5.56
CA GLY A 88 -0.32 5.39 5.14
C GLY A 88 -0.50 5.34 3.62
N ILE A 89 -0.51 6.49 2.93
CA ILE A 89 -0.56 6.58 1.47
C ILE A 89 0.70 5.93 0.87
N GLY A 90 1.90 6.22 1.39
CA GLY A 90 3.13 5.60 0.92
C GLY A 90 3.07 4.07 0.94
N LEU A 91 2.54 3.49 2.00
CA LEU A 91 2.33 2.04 2.10
C LEU A 91 1.24 1.55 1.13
N ARG A 92 0.17 2.31 0.96
CA ARG A 92 -0.93 1.96 0.05
C ARG A 92 -0.49 1.91 -1.40
N LEU A 93 0.49 2.73 -1.80
CA LEU A 93 1.04 2.75 -3.16
C LEU A 93 1.61 1.38 -3.58
N PHE A 94 2.15 0.57 -2.66
CA PHE A 94 2.63 -0.78 -2.97
C PHE A 94 1.49 -1.72 -3.37
N LEU A 95 0.33 -1.63 -2.73
CA LEU A 95 -0.84 -2.40 -3.16
C LEU A 95 -1.37 -1.92 -4.50
N LEU A 96 -1.46 -0.61 -4.70
CA LEU A 96 -1.88 -0.03 -5.97
C LEU A 96 -0.95 -0.44 -7.11
N ALA A 97 0.37 -0.52 -6.88
CA ALA A 97 1.31 -1.03 -7.86
C ALA A 97 1.00 -2.48 -8.28
N LEU A 98 0.67 -3.35 -7.33
CA LEU A 98 0.29 -4.74 -7.62
C LEU A 98 -1.05 -4.83 -8.36
N GLN A 99 -2.04 -4.05 -7.94
CA GLN A 99 -3.34 -3.96 -8.60
C GLN A 99 -3.19 -3.50 -10.06
N THR A 100 -2.38 -2.47 -10.26
CA THR A 100 -2.07 -1.93 -11.60
C THR A 100 -1.33 -2.96 -12.44
N ALA A 101 -0.33 -3.65 -11.90
CA ALA A 101 0.39 -4.72 -12.59
C ALA A 101 -0.55 -5.84 -13.02
N GLY A 102 -1.41 -6.31 -12.12
CA GLY A 102 -2.41 -7.33 -12.40
C GLY A 102 -3.44 -6.89 -13.44
N SER A 103 -3.83 -5.61 -13.43
CA SER A 103 -4.73 -5.03 -14.42
C SER A 103 -4.08 -4.97 -15.81
N ILE A 104 -2.83 -4.53 -15.89
CA ILE A 104 -2.06 -4.51 -17.15
C ILE A 104 -1.89 -5.93 -17.70
N ALA A 105 -1.51 -6.90 -16.85
CA ALA A 105 -1.34 -8.29 -17.24
C ALA A 105 -2.65 -8.90 -17.77
N ALA A 106 -3.76 -8.66 -17.06
CA ALA A 106 -5.08 -9.16 -17.48
C ALA A 106 -5.54 -8.54 -18.80
N GLN A 107 -5.32 -7.23 -19.01
CA GLN A 107 -5.66 -6.56 -20.27
C GLN A 107 -4.78 -7.06 -21.42
N ALA A 108 -3.49 -7.28 -21.17
CA ALA A 108 -2.56 -7.81 -22.16
C ALA A 108 -2.93 -9.22 -22.64
N THR A 109 -3.59 -10.02 -21.77
CA THR A 109 -3.96 -11.41 -22.06
C THR A 109 -5.46 -11.63 -22.28
N SER A 110 -6.27 -10.57 -22.27
CA SER A 110 -7.72 -10.64 -22.40
C SER A 110 -8.19 -10.14 -23.75
N LEU A 111 -9.10 -10.90 -24.35
CA LEU A 111 -9.84 -10.51 -25.56
C LEU A 111 -11.13 -9.76 -25.27
N SER A 112 -11.48 -9.55 -24.00
CA SER A 112 -12.69 -8.82 -23.63
C SER A 112 -12.75 -7.41 -24.22
N GLN A 113 -11.61 -6.85 -24.58
CA GLN A 113 -11.51 -5.54 -25.26
C GLN A 113 -12.07 -5.55 -26.71
N ILE A 114 -12.05 -6.69 -27.39
CA ILE A 114 -12.55 -6.79 -28.77
C ILE A 114 -14.07 -6.93 -28.79
N LEU A 115 -14.67 -7.46 -27.74
CA LEU A 115 -16.10 -7.72 -27.64
C LEU A 115 -16.88 -6.64 -26.87
N GLY A 116 -16.24 -5.53 -26.47
CA GLY A 116 -16.89 -4.34 -25.95
C GLY A 116 -17.82 -4.62 -24.76
N SER A 117 -17.30 -5.08 -23.63
CA SER A 117 -18.09 -5.15 -22.41
C SER A 117 -18.30 -3.74 -21.84
N ALA A 118 -19.40 -3.11 -22.21
CA ALA A 118 -19.93 -1.96 -21.50
C ALA A 118 -20.44 -2.43 -20.13
N GLY A 119 -19.72 -2.10 -19.07
CA GLY A 119 -20.23 -2.30 -17.70
C GLY A 119 -19.13 -2.55 -16.70
N THR A 120 -19.19 -1.79 -15.60
CA THR A 120 -18.47 -1.92 -14.33
C THR A 120 -17.23 -2.83 -14.36
N THR A 121 -16.07 -2.22 -14.29
CA THR A 121 -14.78 -2.92 -14.24
C THR A 121 -14.61 -3.69 -12.92
N PRO A 122 -14.88 -5.00 -12.85
CA PRO A 122 -14.40 -5.82 -11.76
C PRO A 122 -12.88 -5.78 -11.82
N MET A 123 -12.20 -5.66 -10.68
CA MET A 123 -10.75 -5.85 -10.66
C MET A 123 -10.40 -7.16 -11.35
N PRO A 124 -9.49 -7.16 -12.34
CA PRO A 124 -9.14 -8.38 -13.03
C PRO A 124 -8.71 -9.44 -12.02
N ALA A 125 -9.20 -10.66 -12.18
CA ALA A 125 -8.92 -11.76 -11.25
C ALA A 125 -7.42 -11.96 -10.96
N MET A 126 -6.57 -11.70 -11.95
CA MET A 126 -5.10 -11.73 -11.80
C MET A 126 -4.60 -10.75 -10.74
N GLY A 127 -5.09 -9.50 -10.77
CA GLY A 127 -4.70 -8.49 -9.77
C GLY A 127 -5.16 -8.87 -8.37
N HIS A 128 -6.36 -9.42 -8.26
CA HIS A 128 -6.91 -9.83 -6.98
C HIS A 128 -6.11 -10.99 -6.35
N VAL A 129 -5.77 -12.01 -7.13
CA VAL A 129 -4.93 -13.13 -6.68
C VAL A 129 -3.56 -12.64 -6.23
N LEU A 130 -2.90 -11.76 -7.01
CA LEU A 130 -1.60 -11.20 -6.65
C LEU A 130 -1.66 -10.40 -5.35
N VAL A 131 -2.69 -9.58 -5.16
CA VAL A 131 -2.85 -8.78 -3.93
C VAL A 131 -3.05 -9.68 -2.72
N ILE A 132 -3.94 -10.68 -2.78
CA ILE A 132 -4.16 -11.59 -1.65
C ILE A 132 -2.89 -12.37 -1.32
N ALA A 133 -2.21 -12.90 -2.34
CA ALA A 133 -0.95 -13.62 -2.15
C ALA A 133 0.15 -12.74 -1.55
N ALA A 134 0.26 -11.48 -2.01
CA ALA A 134 1.22 -10.52 -1.49
C ALA A 134 0.94 -10.15 -0.04
N LEU A 135 -0.33 -9.91 0.31
CA LEU A 135 -0.72 -9.61 1.68
C LEU A 135 -0.46 -10.79 2.62
N ALA A 136 -0.79 -12.01 2.19
CA ALA A 136 -0.49 -13.22 2.96
C ALA A 136 1.01 -13.38 3.17
N LEU A 137 1.82 -13.21 2.11
CA LEU A 137 3.28 -13.29 2.19
C LEU A 137 3.86 -12.22 3.11
N ALA A 138 3.40 -10.97 3.00
CA ALA A 138 3.85 -9.86 3.84
C ALA A 138 3.55 -10.11 5.33
N MET A 139 2.37 -10.64 5.65
CA MET A 139 2.01 -10.99 7.03
C MET A 139 2.86 -12.15 7.56
N LEU A 140 3.11 -13.18 6.75
CA LEU A 140 3.99 -14.31 7.12
C LEU A 140 5.44 -13.86 7.38
N LEU A 141 5.92 -12.84 6.65
CA LEU A 141 7.25 -12.26 6.82
C LEU A 141 7.32 -11.21 7.95
N GLY A 142 6.26 -11.05 8.75
CA GLY A 142 6.26 -10.17 9.91
C GLY A 142 6.14 -8.68 9.58
N LEU A 143 5.48 -8.31 8.49
CA LEU A 143 5.28 -6.92 8.11
C LEU A 143 4.71 -6.07 9.25
N HIS A 144 3.79 -6.61 10.04
CA HIS A 144 3.19 -5.92 11.18
C HIS A 144 4.21 -5.49 12.25
N VAL A 145 5.25 -6.30 12.48
CA VAL A 145 6.33 -5.97 13.43
C VAL A 145 7.22 -4.87 12.86
N ARG A 146 7.67 -5.04 11.61
CA ARG A 146 8.50 -4.04 10.92
C ARG A 146 7.81 -2.69 10.78
N MET A 147 6.48 -2.72 10.64
CA MET A 147 5.67 -1.50 10.63
C MET A 147 5.67 -0.78 11.97
N ALA A 148 5.57 -1.49 13.08
CA ALA A 148 5.65 -0.85 14.39
C ALA A 148 7.04 -0.20 14.59
N GLU A 149 8.11 -0.87 14.16
CA GLU A 149 9.47 -0.31 14.19
C GLU A 149 9.60 0.92 13.28
N MET A 150 9.12 0.84 12.04
CA MET A 150 9.10 1.97 11.12
C MET A 150 8.32 3.15 11.73
N PHE A 151 7.15 2.87 12.30
CA PHE A 151 6.29 3.88 12.88
C PHE A 151 6.97 4.62 14.04
N ILE A 152 7.69 3.92 14.92
CA ILE A 152 8.52 4.53 15.98
C ILE A 152 9.57 5.46 15.36
N ARG A 153 10.27 5.03 14.31
CA ARG A 153 11.31 5.84 13.64
C ARG A 153 10.75 7.11 13.01
N THR A 154 9.47 7.14 12.60
CA THR A 154 8.85 8.34 12.03
C THR A 154 8.83 9.52 12.99
N TYR A 155 8.85 9.30 14.29
CA TYR A 155 8.91 10.38 15.29
C TYR A 155 10.29 11.06 15.35
N GLY A 156 11.35 10.38 14.92
CA GLY A 156 12.67 10.98 14.74
C GLY A 156 12.76 11.89 13.51
N VAL A 157 11.99 11.56 12.45
CA VAL A 157 11.96 12.36 11.20
C VAL A 157 10.94 13.49 11.30
N PHE A 158 9.77 13.21 11.86
CA PHE A 158 8.65 14.14 12.07
C PHE A 158 8.37 14.28 13.57
N PRO A 159 9.03 15.22 14.25
CA PRO A 159 8.78 15.50 15.66
C PRO A 159 7.31 15.85 15.90
N ILE A 160 6.82 15.55 17.10
CA ILE A 160 5.41 15.74 17.47
C ILE A 160 5.02 17.21 17.36
N GLY A 161 3.94 17.48 16.63
CA GLY A 161 3.40 18.84 16.41
C GLY A 161 4.24 19.73 15.48
N ALA A 162 5.34 19.22 14.92
CA ALA A 162 6.12 19.95 13.93
C ALA A 162 5.53 19.79 12.54
N LEU A 163 5.21 20.90 11.88
CA LEU A 163 4.75 20.89 10.50
C LEU A 163 5.91 20.47 9.57
N PRO A 164 5.75 19.40 8.78
CA PRO A 164 6.77 19.03 7.82
C PRO A 164 6.95 20.09 6.73
N ASP A 165 8.15 20.17 6.13
CA ASP A 165 8.37 21.00 4.98
C ASP A 165 7.51 20.54 3.79
N ALA A 166 6.67 21.45 3.31
CA ALA A 166 5.69 21.13 2.27
C ALA A 166 6.36 20.74 0.93
N ALA A 167 7.51 21.35 0.59
CA ALA A 167 8.24 21.04 -0.62
C ALA A 167 8.82 19.61 -0.53
N ALA A 168 9.48 19.28 0.57
CA ALA A 168 10.04 17.94 0.79
C ALA A 168 8.95 16.84 0.78
N VAL A 169 7.78 17.12 1.38
CA VAL A 169 6.64 16.19 1.34
C VAL A 169 6.11 15.99 -0.08
N ALA A 170 6.00 17.07 -0.86
CA ALA A 170 5.54 17.01 -2.25
C ALA A 170 6.53 16.23 -3.13
N ASP A 171 7.82 16.52 -3.04
CA ASP A 171 8.87 15.86 -3.81
C ASP A 171 8.92 14.36 -3.48
N TRP A 172 8.86 14.01 -2.21
CA TRP A 172 8.79 12.61 -1.78
C TRP A 172 7.53 11.93 -2.33
N GLY A 173 6.37 12.58 -2.23
CA GLY A 173 5.10 12.03 -2.72
C GLY A 173 5.16 11.74 -4.22
N ILE A 174 5.67 12.66 -5.02
CA ILE A 174 5.85 12.50 -6.47
C ILE A 174 6.79 11.33 -6.76
N ALA A 175 7.93 11.25 -6.04
CA ALA A 175 8.89 10.16 -6.19
C ALA A 175 8.25 8.79 -5.85
N GLN A 176 7.46 8.70 -4.78
CA GLN A 176 6.78 7.44 -4.41
C GLN A 176 5.73 7.02 -5.43
N VAL A 177 4.95 7.95 -5.96
CA VAL A 177 3.99 7.65 -7.05
C VAL A 177 4.74 7.15 -8.29
N GLY A 178 5.83 7.83 -8.68
CA GLY A 178 6.67 7.38 -9.79
C GLY A 178 7.26 5.98 -9.57
N ALA A 179 7.76 5.70 -8.36
CA ALA A 179 8.27 4.39 -7.99
C ALA A 179 7.18 3.29 -8.02
N ALA A 180 5.95 3.60 -7.59
CA ALA A 180 4.82 2.68 -7.64
C ALA A 180 4.44 2.32 -9.08
N PHE A 181 4.38 3.30 -10.00
CA PHE A 181 4.17 3.04 -11.42
C PHE A 181 5.31 2.23 -12.03
N ALA A 182 6.57 2.59 -11.75
CA ALA A 182 7.73 1.83 -12.22
C ALA A 182 7.70 0.38 -11.73
N LEU A 183 7.32 0.14 -10.49
CA LEU A 183 7.13 -1.20 -9.94
C LEU A 183 6.01 -1.95 -10.68
N ALA A 184 4.86 -1.30 -10.89
CA ALA A 184 3.73 -1.90 -11.60
C ALA A 184 4.12 -2.35 -13.02
N PHE A 185 4.80 -1.49 -13.78
CA PHE A 185 5.27 -1.82 -15.14
C PHE A 185 6.33 -2.93 -15.13
N ARG A 186 7.27 -2.93 -14.19
CA ARG A 186 8.27 -4.01 -14.05
C ARG A 186 7.60 -5.37 -13.81
N LEU A 187 6.58 -5.41 -12.96
CA LEU A 187 5.85 -6.63 -12.66
C LEU A 187 5.00 -7.10 -13.85
N ALA A 188 4.42 -6.18 -14.62
CA ALA A 188 3.59 -6.50 -15.78
C ALA A 188 4.39 -6.78 -17.06
N ALA A 189 5.66 -6.39 -17.12
CA ALA A 189 6.49 -6.44 -18.33
C ALA A 189 6.48 -7.80 -19.06
N PRO A 190 6.60 -8.96 -18.39
CA PRO A 190 6.57 -10.25 -19.08
C PRO A 190 5.27 -10.49 -19.84
N PHE A 191 4.13 -10.09 -19.27
CA PHE A 191 2.82 -10.24 -19.93
C PHE A 191 2.69 -9.31 -21.13
N LEU A 192 3.20 -8.08 -21.02
CA LEU A 192 3.22 -7.12 -22.13
C LEU A 192 4.05 -7.64 -23.31
N ILE A 193 5.25 -8.18 -23.04
CA ILE A 193 6.12 -8.73 -24.06
C ILE A 193 5.43 -9.89 -24.79
N VAL A 194 4.86 -10.84 -24.05
CA VAL A 194 4.13 -11.98 -24.64
C VAL A 194 2.94 -11.50 -25.46
N SER A 195 2.18 -10.52 -24.97
CA SER A 195 1.03 -9.95 -25.67
C SER A 195 1.43 -9.27 -26.97
N VAL A 196 2.50 -8.49 -26.97
CA VAL A 196 3.00 -7.81 -28.21
C VAL A 196 3.43 -8.84 -29.25
N LEU A 197 4.21 -9.85 -28.86
CA LEU A 197 4.64 -10.92 -29.77
C LEU A 197 3.43 -11.68 -30.32
N TYR A 198 2.47 -12.01 -29.47
CA TYR A 198 1.25 -12.69 -29.87
C TYR A 198 0.44 -11.84 -30.88
N ASN A 199 0.19 -10.57 -30.60
CA ASN A 199 -0.57 -9.68 -31.48
C ASN A 199 0.14 -9.48 -32.82
N LEU A 200 1.48 -9.37 -32.81
CA LEU A 200 2.27 -9.31 -34.04
C LEU A 200 2.11 -10.58 -34.89
N THR A 201 2.18 -11.75 -34.24
CA THR A 201 1.99 -13.04 -34.90
C THR A 201 0.59 -13.15 -35.51
N LEU A 202 -0.46 -12.77 -34.73
CA LEU A 202 -1.82 -12.75 -35.28
C LEU A 202 -1.99 -11.80 -36.45
N GLY A 203 -1.35 -10.62 -36.39
CA GLY A 203 -1.36 -9.66 -37.52
C GLY A 203 -0.77 -10.24 -38.82
N ILE A 204 0.34 -10.97 -38.68
CA ILE A 204 0.99 -11.66 -39.82
C ILE A 204 0.07 -12.77 -40.39
N ILE A 205 -0.50 -13.61 -39.50
CA ILE A 205 -1.39 -14.71 -39.90
C ILE A 205 -2.64 -14.17 -40.60
N ASN A 206 -3.28 -13.14 -40.03
CA ASN A 206 -4.46 -12.50 -40.65
C ASN A 206 -4.18 -11.92 -42.04
N ARG A 207 -2.96 -11.41 -42.25
CA ARG A 207 -2.55 -10.90 -43.57
C ARG A 207 -2.34 -12.03 -44.57
N ALA A 208 -1.79 -13.17 -44.12
CA ALA A 208 -1.53 -14.34 -44.97
C ALA A 208 -2.79 -15.15 -45.28
N MET A 209 -3.71 -15.25 -44.34
CA MET A 209 -4.93 -16.08 -44.40
C MET A 209 -6.15 -15.32 -43.88
N PRO A 210 -6.68 -14.34 -44.60
CA PRO A 210 -7.78 -13.49 -44.13
C PRO A 210 -9.10 -14.24 -43.91
N GLN A 211 -9.26 -15.43 -44.53
CA GLN A 211 -10.47 -16.25 -44.37
C GLN A 211 -10.50 -17.08 -43.08
N LEU A 212 -9.36 -17.25 -42.40
CA LEU A 212 -9.32 -17.93 -41.12
C LEU A 212 -9.72 -16.94 -40.01
N MET A 213 -10.79 -17.24 -39.31
CA MET A 213 -11.16 -16.48 -38.12
C MET A 213 -10.18 -16.79 -36.96
N VAL A 214 -8.90 -16.41 -37.17
CA VAL A 214 -7.76 -16.71 -36.29
C VAL A 214 -8.01 -16.21 -34.85
N VAL A 215 -8.82 -15.17 -34.71
CA VAL A 215 -9.20 -14.58 -33.43
C VAL A 215 -9.91 -15.60 -32.54
N PHE A 216 -10.76 -16.50 -33.08
CA PHE A 216 -11.49 -17.47 -32.28
C PHE A 216 -10.60 -18.58 -31.67
N VAL A 217 -9.51 -18.93 -32.35
CA VAL A 217 -8.52 -19.89 -31.84
C VAL A 217 -7.49 -19.18 -30.95
N GLY A 218 -7.14 -17.97 -31.32
CA GLY A 218 -6.18 -17.16 -30.61
C GLY A 218 -6.64 -16.74 -29.21
N ALA A 219 -7.93 -16.46 -29.03
CA ALA A 219 -8.48 -16.00 -27.78
C ALA A 219 -8.22 -16.95 -26.58
N PRO A 220 -8.59 -18.22 -26.68
CA PRO A 220 -8.29 -19.18 -25.61
C PRO A 220 -6.78 -19.37 -25.40
N ALA A 221 -5.99 -19.31 -26.48
CA ALA A 221 -4.54 -19.48 -26.41
C ALA A 221 -3.85 -18.37 -25.59
N ILE A 222 -4.17 -17.10 -25.84
CA ILE A 222 -3.57 -15.98 -25.08
C ILE A 222 -4.05 -15.99 -23.63
N SER A 223 -5.32 -16.35 -23.37
CA SER A 223 -5.83 -16.47 -22.01
C SER A 223 -5.14 -17.61 -21.24
N ALA A 224 -4.95 -18.77 -21.89
CA ALA A 224 -4.20 -19.87 -21.29
C ALA A 224 -2.73 -19.49 -21.03
N ALA A 225 -2.08 -18.81 -21.98
CA ALA A 225 -0.73 -18.28 -21.81
C ALA A 225 -0.64 -17.28 -20.63
N GLY A 226 -1.65 -16.42 -20.48
CA GLY A 226 -1.75 -15.49 -19.35
C GLY A 226 -1.87 -16.19 -18.00
N LEU A 227 -2.70 -17.24 -17.89
CA LEU A 227 -2.84 -18.03 -16.66
C LEU A 227 -1.58 -18.83 -16.34
N LEU A 228 -0.96 -19.46 -17.33
CA LEU A 228 0.31 -20.14 -17.17
C LEU A 228 1.43 -19.16 -16.78
N GLY A 229 1.45 -17.99 -17.43
CA GLY A 229 2.35 -16.90 -17.08
C GLY A 229 2.19 -16.47 -15.62
N LEU A 230 0.95 -16.27 -15.17
CA LEU A 230 0.67 -15.92 -13.77
C LEU A 230 1.18 -17.03 -12.83
N MET A 231 0.89 -18.29 -13.12
CA MET A 231 1.33 -19.42 -12.29
C MET A 231 2.85 -19.48 -12.16
N LEU A 232 3.58 -19.31 -13.26
CA LEU A 232 5.03 -19.42 -13.29
C LEU A 232 5.74 -18.17 -12.76
N LEU A 233 5.19 -16.99 -13.01
CA LEU A 233 5.84 -15.71 -12.69
C LEU A 233 5.42 -15.14 -11.33
N SER A 234 4.29 -15.57 -10.76
CA SER A 234 3.81 -15.02 -9.48
C SER A 234 4.85 -15.11 -8.35
N PRO A 235 5.64 -16.17 -8.18
CA PRO A 235 6.67 -16.21 -7.12
C PRO A 235 7.74 -15.13 -7.33
N VAL A 236 8.14 -14.90 -8.58
CA VAL A 236 9.12 -13.84 -8.92
C VAL A 236 8.51 -12.46 -8.71
N MET A 237 7.29 -12.22 -9.19
CA MET A 237 6.58 -10.96 -9.00
C MET A 237 6.42 -10.62 -7.52
N LEU A 238 6.00 -11.58 -6.71
CA LEU A 238 5.84 -11.42 -5.27
C LEU A 238 7.18 -11.17 -4.57
N SER A 239 8.26 -11.85 -4.98
CA SER A 239 9.60 -11.63 -4.41
C SER A 239 10.17 -10.25 -4.75
N VAL A 240 9.89 -9.71 -5.93
CA VAL A 240 10.26 -8.33 -6.31
C VAL A 240 9.46 -7.31 -5.51
N TRP A 241 8.16 -7.54 -5.40
CA TRP A 241 7.27 -6.66 -4.65
C TRP A 241 7.61 -6.60 -3.16
N ILE A 242 7.83 -7.76 -2.51
CA ILE A 242 8.13 -7.80 -1.08
C ILE A 242 9.47 -7.12 -0.77
N ARG A 243 10.49 -7.31 -1.62
CA ARG A 243 11.77 -6.60 -1.46
C ARG A 243 11.61 -5.09 -1.56
N ALA A 244 10.81 -4.61 -2.50
CA ALA A 244 10.53 -3.18 -2.62
C ALA A 244 9.82 -2.64 -1.37
N LEU A 245 8.83 -3.37 -0.85
CA LEU A 245 8.13 -3.01 0.38
C LEU A 245 9.06 -3.04 1.60
N GLU A 246 9.90 -4.06 1.74
CA GLU A 246 10.89 -4.17 2.83
C GLU A 246 11.89 -3.02 2.81
N THR A 247 12.39 -2.66 1.63
CA THR A 247 13.30 -1.52 1.47
C THR A 247 12.64 -0.22 1.91
N PHE A 248 11.39 -0.01 1.51
CA PHE A 248 10.61 1.14 1.94
C PHE A 248 10.39 1.17 3.46
N VAL A 249 9.96 0.06 4.05
CA VAL A 249 9.70 -0.02 5.50
C VAL A 249 10.99 0.16 6.31
N ALA A 250 12.13 -0.30 5.78
CA ALA A 250 13.43 -0.09 6.43
C ALA A 250 13.87 1.38 6.42
N ASN A 251 13.61 2.10 5.32
CA ASN A 251 13.99 3.52 5.19
C ASN A 251 12.99 4.31 4.31
N PRO A 252 11.82 4.67 4.85
CA PRO A 252 10.74 5.28 4.04
C PRO A 252 11.06 6.70 3.55
N PHE A 253 11.98 7.43 4.21
CA PHE A 253 12.30 8.83 3.94
C PHE A 253 13.77 9.03 3.56
N GLY A 254 14.55 7.97 3.46
CA GLY A 254 15.94 8.04 3.03
C GLY A 254 16.01 8.08 1.51
N GLY A 255 16.57 9.18 1.00
CA GLY A 255 17.17 9.21 -0.30
C GLY A 255 18.59 8.67 -0.23
#